data_12941cac598bb8acf4990aa67ed3c99f
#
_entry.id   12941cac598bb8acf4990aa67ed3c99f
#
_cell.length_a   1.000
_cell.length_b   1.000
_cell.length_c   1.000
_cell.angle_alpha   90.00
_cell.angle_beta   90.00
_cell.angle_gamma   90.00
#
_symmetry.space_group_name_H-M   'P 1'
#
loop_
_entity.id
_entity.type
_entity.pdbx_description
1 polymer ?
#
loop_
_entity_poly.entity_id
_entity_poly.type
_entity_poly.pdbx_seq_one_letter_code
_entity_poly.pdbx_strand_id
1 'polypeptide(L)'
;DRGELVGVKGKKWNPEKPYGMTLVPGGAFIMGKSDDDVASIQDAPTKTVTVRSFYMDETEITNSEYRQFVEWVKDSTMRVRLAIMADLNGATPGDGKGTKGGSIGDFAFNDADPEKMTAYDKYMYDNYYSIGTADDPYAGRKLNKKVKLIKDPKLYPDEAYVEVMDSMYLPIEASYNGLRTIDVDKLKFRYSWMDIQAAAKAKVGKRKDFIKTEEVKIYPDTTVWIKDFAYSYNEPMHNDYFWHKAYGDYPVVGVQWTQAKAFCAWRTLNKNTYIKAKKKGHDLINSFRLPTEAEWEYSARGGLESATYPWGGPYTKNDRGCFLANFKPSRGDYAADQALYTVEAKSYEPNGYNLYNMAGNVSEWTDSSYDPNAYEYVSTMNPNVLDASNKRKVVRGGSWKDV
;
A
#
# COMPACT_ATOMS: atom_id res chain seq x y z
N ASP A 1 21.73 -40.45 -21.23
CA ASP A 1 20.74 -39.38 -20.93
C ASP A 1 19.53 -40.00 -20.27
N ARG A 2 19.44 -39.84 -18.94
CA ARG A 2 18.37 -40.44 -18.14
C ARG A 2 17.17 -39.53 -17.93
N GLY A 3 17.07 -38.42 -18.68
CA GLY A 3 15.96 -37.47 -18.57
C GLY A 3 15.83 -36.77 -17.23
N GLU A 4 16.86 -36.81 -16.39
CA GLU A 4 16.86 -36.06 -15.15
C GLU A 4 16.99 -34.57 -15.43
N LEU A 5 16.12 -33.76 -14.84
CA LEU A 5 16.27 -32.32 -14.79
C LEU A 5 17.50 -31.97 -13.95
N VAL A 6 18.63 -31.78 -14.63
CA VAL A 6 19.84 -31.29 -13.97
C VAL A 6 19.66 -29.80 -13.72
N GLY A 7 19.52 -29.43 -12.45
CA GLY A 7 19.44 -28.03 -12.08
C GLY A 7 20.70 -27.28 -12.54
N VAL A 8 20.52 -26.14 -13.17
CA VAL A 8 21.63 -25.24 -13.51
C VAL A 8 22.28 -24.78 -12.21
N LYS A 9 23.61 -25.01 -12.09
CA LYS A 9 24.39 -24.46 -10.96
C LYS A 9 24.39 -22.93 -11.08
N GLY A 10 23.45 -22.28 -10.42
CA GLY A 10 23.39 -20.83 -10.30
C GLY A 10 23.84 -20.36 -8.91
N LYS A 11 24.08 -19.07 -8.77
CA LYS A 11 24.22 -18.45 -7.44
C LYS A 11 22.95 -18.75 -6.63
N LYS A 12 23.11 -19.21 -5.39
CA LYS A 12 21.98 -19.30 -4.46
C LYS A 12 21.35 -17.90 -4.35
N TRP A 13 20.09 -17.80 -4.74
CA TRP A 13 19.33 -16.58 -4.55
C TRP A 13 18.94 -16.48 -3.07
N ASN A 14 19.51 -15.50 -2.38
CA ASN A 14 19.16 -15.15 -1.03
C ASN A 14 18.49 -13.79 -1.05
N PRO A 15 17.16 -13.72 -1.04
CA PRO A 15 16.46 -12.44 -0.99
C PRO A 15 16.80 -11.73 0.31
N GLU A 16 17.07 -10.44 0.20
CA GLU A 16 17.21 -9.58 1.38
C GLU A 16 15.87 -9.52 2.11
N LYS A 17 15.87 -9.80 3.43
CA LYS A 17 14.68 -9.63 4.27
C LYS A 17 14.20 -8.18 4.14
N PRO A 18 12.96 -7.92 3.70
CA PRO A 18 12.43 -6.57 3.68
C PRO A 18 12.32 -6.02 5.10
N TYR A 19 12.60 -4.73 5.26
CA TYR A 19 12.47 -4.07 6.55
C TYR A 19 11.03 -4.12 7.05
N GLY A 20 10.83 -4.42 8.33
CA GLY A 20 9.52 -4.51 8.98
C GLY A 20 8.69 -5.75 8.60
N MET A 21 9.29 -6.71 7.88
CA MET A 21 8.61 -7.95 7.51
C MET A 21 9.20 -9.17 8.21
N THR A 22 8.37 -10.17 8.44
CA THR A 22 8.79 -11.51 8.88
C THR A 22 8.60 -12.53 7.77
N LEU A 23 9.39 -13.61 7.81
CA LEU A 23 9.21 -14.74 6.89
C LEU A 23 8.13 -15.67 7.44
N VAL A 24 7.06 -15.82 6.70
CA VAL A 24 6.05 -16.86 6.94
C VAL A 24 6.47 -18.09 6.15
N PRO A 25 6.80 -19.21 6.81
CA PRO A 25 7.21 -20.43 6.12
C PRO A 25 6.04 -21.01 5.33
N GLY A 26 6.31 -21.59 4.17
CA GLY A 26 5.26 -22.28 3.40
C GLY A 26 4.84 -23.57 4.10
N GLY A 27 3.59 -23.94 3.93
CA GLY A 27 3.04 -25.15 4.50
C GLY A 27 1.59 -25.41 4.12
N ALA A 28 1.08 -26.55 4.53
CA ALA A 28 -0.33 -26.90 4.42
C ALA A 28 -1.02 -26.59 5.76
N PHE A 29 -2.28 -26.18 5.69
CA PHE A 29 -3.13 -25.96 6.86
C PHE A 29 -4.59 -26.16 6.51
N ILE A 30 -5.43 -26.28 7.53
CA ILE A 30 -6.87 -26.36 7.39
C ILE A 30 -7.40 -24.93 7.44
N MET A 31 -7.83 -24.40 6.30
CA MET A 31 -8.44 -23.09 6.13
C MET A 31 -9.95 -23.20 6.38
N GLY A 32 -10.55 -22.15 6.92
CA GLY A 32 -11.99 -22.06 7.13
C GLY A 32 -12.39 -22.12 8.60
N LYS A 33 -13.69 -22.04 8.84
CA LYS A 33 -14.26 -22.08 10.19
C LYS A 33 -14.14 -23.47 10.77
N SER A 34 -13.63 -23.57 12.00
CA SER A 34 -13.72 -24.75 12.82
C SER A 34 -15.17 -24.94 13.37
N ASP A 35 -15.39 -25.97 14.19
CA ASP A 35 -16.72 -26.39 14.68
C ASP A 35 -17.50 -25.32 15.47
N ASP A 36 -16.89 -24.18 15.79
CA ASP A 36 -17.47 -23.09 16.58
C ASP A 36 -18.16 -22.01 15.73
N ASP A 37 -18.67 -22.32 14.54
CA ASP A 37 -19.48 -21.39 13.76
C ASP A 37 -20.83 -21.12 14.40
N VAL A 38 -20.85 -20.29 15.43
CA VAL A 38 -22.05 -19.92 16.21
C VAL A 38 -23.15 -19.31 15.31
N ALA A 39 -22.77 -18.66 14.22
CA ALA A 39 -23.68 -18.02 13.29
C ALA A 39 -24.21 -18.98 12.21
N SER A 40 -23.64 -20.17 12.06
CA SER A 40 -24.00 -21.19 11.05
C SER A 40 -24.08 -20.63 9.61
N ILE A 41 -23.21 -19.70 9.26
CA ILE A 41 -23.26 -19.01 7.95
C ILE A 41 -22.77 -19.91 6.81
N GLN A 42 -22.06 -20.98 7.09
CA GLN A 42 -21.57 -22.00 6.13
C GLN A 42 -20.85 -21.48 4.87
N ASP A 43 -20.38 -20.23 4.88
CA ASP A 43 -19.68 -19.59 3.77
C ASP A 43 -18.17 -19.87 3.76
N ALA A 44 -17.65 -20.53 4.79
CA ALA A 44 -16.24 -20.86 4.94
C ALA A 44 -16.04 -22.28 5.49
N PRO A 45 -16.47 -23.33 4.76
CA PRO A 45 -16.27 -24.72 5.19
C PRO A 45 -14.76 -25.02 5.25
N THR A 46 -14.39 -25.96 6.12
CA THR A 46 -12.98 -26.34 6.27
C THR A 46 -12.42 -26.97 5.01
N LYS A 47 -11.22 -26.52 4.60
CA LYS A 47 -10.52 -27.01 3.42
C LYS A 47 -9.02 -27.03 3.65
N THR A 48 -8.36 -28.15 3.37
CA THR A 48 -6.90 -28.19 3.40
C THR A 48 -6.33 -27.47 2.20
N VAL A 49 -5.48 -26.48 2.45
CA VAL A 49 -4.79 -25.69 1.42
C VAL A 49 -3.31 -25.59 1.73
N THR A 50 -2.51 -25.35 0.69
CA THR A 50 -1.06 -25.17 0.81
C THR A 50 -0.70 -23.76 0.37
N VAL A 51 0.13 -23.08 1.15
CA VAL A 51 0.63 -21.73 0.91
C VAL A 51 2.14 -21.78 0.71
N ARG A 52 2.65 -20.99 -0.22
CA ARG A 52 4.11 -20.82 -0.40
C ARG A 52 4.68 -19.94 0.69
N SER A 53 5.98 -20.05 0.95
CA SER A 53 6.68 -19.09 1.81
C SER A 53 6.62 -17.68 1.22
N PHE A 54 6.41 -16.69 2.09
CA PHE A 54 6.37 -15.28 1.72
C PHE A 54 6.82 -14.40 2.89
N TYR A 55 7.15 -13.15 2.60
CA TYR A 55 7.35 -12.14 3.63
C TYR A 55 6.05 -11.38 3.87
N MET A 56 5.73 -11.14 5.13
CA MET A 56 4.56 -10.36 5.56
C MET A 56 5.01 -9.27 6.53
N ASP A 57 4.39 -8.09 6.48
CA ASP A 57 4.63 -7.04 7.45
C ASP A 57 4.31 -7.56 8.86
N GLU A 58 5.17 -7.24 9.82
CA GLU A 58 5.02 -7.70 11.21
C GLU A 58 3.79 -7.08 11.88
N THR A 59 3.37 -5.92 11.40
CA THR A 59 2.25 -5.13 11.95
C THR A 59 1.35 -4.66 10.82
N GLU A 60 0.17 -4.16 11.19
CA GLU A 60 -0.63 -3.31 10.32
C GLU A 60 0.21 -2.12 9.84
N ILE A 61 -0.08 -1.59 8.64
CA ILE A 61 0.57 -0.38 8.16
C ILE A 61 0.18 0.81 9.03
N THR A 62 1.19 1.46 9.59
CA THR A 62 1.01 2.57 10.52
C THR A 62 0.74 3.90 9.83
N ASN A 63 0.18 4.87 10.58
CA ASN A 63 0.00 6.23 10.08
C ASN A 63 1.31 6.85 9.59
N SER A 64 2.42 6.62 10.31
CA SER A 64 3.73 7.17 9.91
C SER A 64 4.25 6.57 8.60
N GLU A 65 4.01 5.29 8.35
CA GLU A 65 4.39 4.64 7.10
C GLU A 65 3.53 5.13 5.92
N TYR A 66 2.21 5.20 6.12
CA TYR A 66 1.32 5.67 5.07
C TYR A 66 1.54 7.17 4.76
N ARG A 67 1.88 8.00 5.76
CA ARG A 67 2.27 9.40 5.56
C ARG A 67 3.49 9.56 4.64
N GLN A 68 4.45 8.63 4.68
CA GLN A 68 5.58 8.66 3.74
C GLN A 68 5.11 8.53 2.30
N PHE A 69 4.12 7.70 2.04
CA PHE A 69 3.50 7.60 0.72
C PHE A 69 2.81 8.91 0.30
N VAL A 70 2.00 9.48 1.19
CA VAL A 70 1.30 10.74 0.95
C VAL A 70 2.27 11.89 0.66
N GLU A 71 3.31 12.03 1.48
CA GLU A 71 4.33 13.08 1.28
C GLU A 71 5.14 12.86 -0.01
N TRP A 72 5.43 11.61 -0.36
CA TRP A 72 6.11 11.30 -1.62
C TRP A 72 5.24 11.68 -2.84
N VAL A 73 3.94 11.35 -2.82
CA VAL A 73 3.01 11.71 -3.90
C VAL A 73 2.84 13.22 -3.99
N LYS A 74 2.72 13.90 -2.86
CA LYS A 74 2.66 15.36 -2.78
C LYS A 74 3.89 16.01 -3.43
N ASP A 75 5.10 15.59 -3.04
CA ASP A 75 6.36 16.07 -3.62
C ASP A 75 6.41 15.80 -5.14
N SER A 76 6.03 14.61 -5.55
CA SER A 76 6.00 14.21 -6.96
C SER A 76 4.99 15.05 -7.77
N THR A 77 3.79 15.27 -7.24
CA THR A 77 2.76 16.08 -7.91
C THR A 77 3.20 17.53 -8.07
N MET A 78 3.79 18.12 -7.04
CA MET A 78 4.34 19.47 -7.11
C MET A 78 5.42 19.57 -8.20
N ARG A 79 6.35 18.62 -8.26
CA ARG A 79 7.41 18.57 -9.28
C ARG A 79 6.85 18.42 -10.69
N VAL A 80 5.86 17.59 -10.90
CA VAL A 80 5.19 17.43 -12.20
C VAL A 80 4.59 18.75 -12.66
N ARG A 81 3.85 19.44 -11.78
CA ARG A 81 3.22 20.71 -12.10
C ARG A 81 4.24 21.82 -12.39
N LEU A 82 5.33 21.89 -11.60
CA LEU A 82 6.42 22.81 -11.85
C LEU A 82 7.12 22.53 -13.20
N ALA A 83 7.33 21.25 -13.53
CA ALA A 83 7.92 20.85 -14.79
C ALA A 83 7.02 21.19 -15.99
N ILE A 84 5.70 20.98 -15.86
CA ILE A 84 4.72 21.36 -16.89
C ILE A 84 4.72 22.88 -17.09
N MET A 85 4.72 23.66 -16.02
CA MET A 85 4.74 25.12 -16.11
C MET A 85 6.05 25.62 -16.73
N ALA A 86 7.18 25.00 -16.39
CA ALA A 86 8.47 25.31 -17.02
C ALA A 86 8.43 25.04 -18.54
N ASP A 87 7.85 23.92 -18.95
CA ASP A 87 7.69 23.53 -20.35
C ASP A 87 6.79 24.54 -21.12
N LEU A 88 5.64 24.88 -20.52
CA LEU A 88 4.71 25.86 -21.09
C LEU A 88 5.34 27.28 -21.26
N ASN A 89 6.18 27.65 -20.32
CA ASN A 89 6.91 28.94 -20.38
C ASN A 89 8.15 28.89 -21.27
N GLY A 90 8.45 27.73 -21.91
CA GLY A 90 9.67 27.56 -22.70
C GLY A 90 10.95 27.67 -21.87
N ALA A 91 10.86 27.48 -20.56
CA ALA A 91 12.00 27.59 -19.66
C ALA A 91 12.89 26.35 -19.80
N THR A 92 14.16 26.59 -20.13
CA THR A 92 15.17 25.55 -20.19
C THR A 92 15.81 25.34 -18.81
N PRO A 93 16.32 24.15 -18.52
CA PRO A 93 17.12 23.92 -17.31
C PRO A 93 18.27 24.95 -17.34
N GLY A 94 18.35 25.77 -16.30
CA GLY A 94 19.54 26.60 -16.10
C GLY A 94 20.78 25.71 -16.06
N ASP A 95 21.96 26.22 -16.33
CA ASP A 95 23.25 25.52 -16.51
C ASP A 95 23.65 24.52 -15.40
N GLY A 96 22.72 23.84 -14.78
CA GLY A 96 22.90 22.67 -13.91
C GLY A 96 23.76 22.84 -12.66
N LYS A 97 24.28 24.05 -12.40
CA LYS A 97 25.09 24.36 -11.22
C LYS A 97 24.28 24.80 -10.01
N GLY A 98 22.97 25.02 -10.18
CA GLY A 98 22.08 25.48 -9.12
C GLY A 98 21.27 24.35 -8.49
N THR A 99 21.81 23.66 -7.47
CA THR A 99 21.01 22.76 -6.59
C THR A 99 20.01 23.54 -5.71
N LYS A 100 19.89 24.85 -5.89
CA LYS A 100 19.13 25.73 -5.00
C LYS A 100 17.74 26.15 -5.53
N GLY A 101 17.34 25.70 -6.74
CA GLY A 101 16.01 26.05 -7.26
C GLY A 101 15.84 27.56 -7.48
N GLY A 102 16.73 28.17 -8.26
CA GLY A 102 16.75 29.63 -8.50
C GLY A 102 15.69 30.11 -9.47
N SER A 103 15.03 29.23 -10.20
CA SER A 103 13.94 29.55 -11.14
C SER A 103 13.09 28.29 -11.40
N ILE A 104 11.90 28.49 -11.97
CA ILE A 104 11.03 27.38 -12.38
C ILE A 104 11.69 26.48 -13.43
N GLY A 105 12.58 27.02 -14.27
CA GLY A 105 13.33 26.27 -15.27
C GLY A 105 14.19 25.15 -14.71
N ASP A 106 14.65 25.26 -13.47
CA ASP A 106 15.41 24.20 -12.81
C ASP A 106 14.59 22.90 -12.62
N PHE A 107 13.27 23.03 -12.62
CA PHE A 107 12.33 21.90 -12.51
C PHE A 107 11.93 21.31 -13.86
N ALA A 108 12.34 21.88 -14.99
CA ALA A 108 12.01 21.39 -16.32
C ALA A 108 12.29 19.89 -16.45
N PHE A 109 11.54 19.22 -17.33
CA PHE A 109 11.73 17.80 -17.57
C PHE A 109 13.16 17.49 -18.02
N ASN A 110 13.73 16.45 -17.47
CA ASN A 110 15.06 15.96 -17.81
C ASN A 110 14.94 14.77 -18.75
N ASP A 111 14.33 14.99 -19.90
CA ASP A 111 14.19 13.96 -20.91
C ASP A 111 15.55 13.64 -21.53
N ALA A 112 15.79 12.36 -21.78
CA ALA A 112 16.99 11.96 -22.49
C ALA A 112 16.86 12.44 -23.96
N ASP A 113 17.93 13.05 -24.47
CA ASP A 113 18.03 13.43 -25.86
C ASP A 113 17.84 12.18 -26.77
N PRO A 114 16.82 12.15 -27.64
CA PRO A 114 16.53 10.99 -28.47
C PRO A 114 17.72 10.57 -29.35
N GLU A 115 18.60 11.52 -29.69
CA GLU A 115 19.80 11.25 -30.49
C GLU A 115 20.90 10.53 -29.70
N LYS A 116 20.88 10.65 -28.37
CA LYS A 116 21.84 10.00 -27.46
C LYS A 116 21.34 8.70 -26.86
N MET A 117 20.12 8.28 -27.17
CA MET A 117 19.56 7.03 -26.69
C MET A 117 20.19 5.85 -27.43
N THR A 118 20.43 4.74 -26.70
CA THR A 118 20.72 3.45 -27.34
C THR A 118 19.50 2.96 -28.12
N ALA A 119 19.70 2.07 -29.08
CA ALA A 119 18.59 1.48 -29.83
C ALA A 119 17.57 0.78 -28.91
N TYR A 120 18.06 0.16 -27.82
CA TYR A 120 17.21 -0.45 -26.81
C TYR A 120 16.43 0.61 -26.01
N ASP A 121 17.07 1.67 -25.53
CA ASP A 121 16.41 2.71 -24.76
C ASP A 121 15.36 3.42 -25.60
N LYS A 122 15.67 3.68 -26.88
CA LYS A 122 14.72 4.28 -27.85
C LYS A 122 13.52 3.36 -28.07
N TYR A 123 13.75 2.07 -28.30
CA TYR A 123 12.68 1.10 -28.45
C TYR A 123 11.79 1.02 -27.20
N MET A 124 12.39 0.99 -26.01
CA MET A 124 11.67 0.96 -24.75
C MET A 124 10.90 2.26 -24.49
N TYR A 125 11.51 3.40 -24.84
CA TYR A 125 10.83 4.68 -24.75
C TYR A 125 9.62 4.72 -25.67
N ASP A 126 9.78 4.44 -26.96
CA ASP A 126 8.71 4.51 -27.97
C ASP A 126 7.57 3.51 -27.70
N ASN A 127 7.85 2.35 -27.12
CA ASN A 127 6.85 1.30 -26.94
C ASN A 127 6.28 1.16 -25.52
N TYR A 128 6.99 1.68 -24.50
CA TYR A 128 6.62 1.42 -23.09
C TYR A 128 6.66 2.65 -22.20
N TYR A 129 7.45 3.68 -22.50
CA TYR A 129 7.64 4.81 -21.59
C TYR A 129 7.09 6.14 -22.12
N SER A 130 7.00 6.32 -23.44
CA SER A 130 6.50 7.54 -24.05
C SER A 130 4.97 7.55 -24.20
N ILE A 131 4.26 6.83 -23.36
CA ILE A 131 2.81 6.76 -23.43
C ILE A 131 2.21 8.04 -22.81
N GLY A 132 2.54 9.19 -23.40
CA GLY A 132 1.65 10.32 -23.37
C GLY A 132 0.38 9.91 -24.10
N THR A 133 -0.74 9.87 -23.39
CA THR A 133 -2.06 9.73 -23.99
C THR A 133 -2.53 11.12 -24.40
N ALA A 134 -3.56 11.22 -25.25
CA ALA A 134 -4.20 12.51 -25.55
C ALA A 134 -4.64 13.23 -24.26
N ASP A 135 -4.97 12.47 -23.21
CA ASP A 135 -5.41 12.99 -21.90
C ASP A 135 -4.25 13.42 -20.98
N ASP A 136 -3.05 12.88 -21.20
CA ASP A 136 -1.85 13.22 -20.42
C ASP A 136 -0.59 13.19 -21.30
N PRO A 137 -0.29 14.30 -22.00
CA PRO A 137 0.85 14.39 -22.89
C PRO A 137 2.20 14.36 -22.16
N TYR A 138 2.21 14.56 -20.84
CA TYR A 138 3.42 14.57 -20.01
C TYR A 138 3.70 13.23 -19.32
N ALA A 139 2.82 12.25 -19.49
CA ALA A 139 3.01 10.93 -18.92
C ALA A 139 4.33 10.30 -19.40
N GLY A 140 5.10 9.77 -18.46
CA GLY A 140 6.37 9.07 -18.76
C GLY A 140 7.59 9.98 -18.88
N ARG A 141 7.44 11.31 -18.97
CA ARG A 141 8.56 12.26 -18.99
C ARG A 141 9.34 12.22 -17.66
N LYS A 142 10.65 12.42 -17.73
CA LYS A 142 11.55 12.32 -16.57
C LYS A 142 11.62 13.62 -15.80
N LEU A 143 11.28 13.56 -14.50
CA LEU A 143 11.39 14.71 -13.60
C LEU A 143 12.83 14.93 -13.14
N ASN A 144 13.22 16.20 -12.99
CA ASN A 144 14.45 16.56 -12.32
C ASN A 144 14.28 16.44 -10.80
N LYS A 145 14.77 15.32 -10.23
CA LYS A 145 14.71 15.03 -8.78
C LYS A 145 15.87 15.59 -7.97
N LYS A 146 16.88 16.20 -8.62
CA LYS A 146 18.08 16.73 -7.97
C LYS A 146 17.83 18.07 -7.29
N VAL A 147 16.91 18.86 -7.82
CA VAL A 147 16.56 20.18 -7.28
C VAL A 147 15.64 20.01 -6.07
N LYS A 148 15.91 20.73 -4.98
CA LYS A 148 15.03 20.72 -3.81
C LYS A 148 13.78 21.55 -4.06
N LEU A 149 12.62 21.04 -3.66
CA LEU A 149 11.40 21.83 -3.58
C LEU A 149 11.54 22.89 -2.48
N ILE A 150 11.19 24.12 -2.82
CA ILE A 150 11.08 25.22 -1.87
C ILE A 150 9.66 25.16 -1.30
N LYS A 151 9.56 24.89 0.01
CA LYS A 151 8.26 24.75 0.70
C LYS A 151 7.82 26.05 1.40
N ASP A 152 8.76 26.90 1.74
CA ASP A 152 8.47 28.19 2.38
C ASP A 152 8.03 29.21 1.32
N PRO A 153 6.79 29.74 1.37
CA PRO A 153 6.29 30.72 0.43
C PRO A 153 7.14 31.99 0.30
N LYS A 154 7.83 32.38 1.37
CA LYS A 154 8.70 33.57 1.36
C LYS A 154 9.96 33.40 0.53
N LEU A 155 10.30 32.17 0.17
CA LEU A 155 11.51 31.83 -0.59
C LEU A 155 11.20 31.39 -2.02
N TYR A 156 9.96 31.52 -2.49
CA TYR A 156 9.60 31.17 -3.86
C TYR A 156 10.35 32.03 -4.85
N PRO A 157 10.98 31.45 -5.91
CA PRO A 157 11.92 32.16 -6.76
C PRO A 157 11.26 33.11 -7.75
N ASP A 158 10.08 32.80 -8.25
CA ASP A 158 9.37 33.51 -9.28
C ASP A 158 7.84 33.35 -9.16
N GLU A 159 7.10 34.16 -9.93
CA GLU A 159 5.64 34.20 -9.93
C GLU A 159 5.03 32.88 -10.44
N ALA A 160 5.62 32.27 -11.45
CA ALA A 160 5.15 30.98 -11.98
C ALA A 160 5.28 29.86 -10.95
N TYR A 161 6.33 29.91 -10.13
CA TYR A 161 6.48 28.98 -9.02
C TYR A 161 5.38 29.18 -7.96
N VAL A 162 5.06 30.46 -7.65
CA VAL A 162 3.98 30.80 -6.72
C VAL A 162 2.65 30.26 -7.22
N GLU A 163 2.31 30.49 -8.49
CA GLU A 163 1.07 30.04 -9.12
C GLU A 163 0.91 28.51 -9.00
N VAL A 164 1.95 27.76 -9.35
CA VAL A 164 1.93 26.31 -9.26
C VAL A 164 1.75 25.85 -7.82
N MET A 165 2.51 26.42 -6.88
CA MET A 165 2.43 26.01 -5.47
C MET A 165 1.09 26.40 -4.86
N ASP A 166 0.54 27.56 -5.20
CA ASP A 166 -0.77 27.98 -4.72
C ASP A 166 -1.88 27.07 -5.25
N SER A 167 -1.78 26.65 -6.50
CA SER A 167 -2.72 25.71 -7.10
C SER A 167 -2.82 24.36 -6.37
N MET A 168 -1.86 24.01 -5.52
CA MET A 168 -1.86 22.76 -4.72
C MET A 168 -2.64 22.88 -3.42
N TYR A 169 -3.09 24.06 -3.06
CA TYR A 169 -3.79 24.31 -1.81
C TYR A 169 -5.24 24.69 -2.06
N LEU A 170 -6.07 24.49 -1.05
CA LEU A 170 -7.44 24.98 -1.05
C LEU A 170 -7.47 26.50 -0.96
N PRO A 171 -8.51 27.17 -1.49
CA PRO A 171 -8.78 28.57 -1.22
C PRO A 171 -8.85 28.83 0.30
N ILE A 172 -8.47 30.03 0.73
CA ILE A 172 -8.41 30.40 2.14
C ILE A 172 -9.79 30.22 2.80
N GLU A 173 -10.88 30.50 2.09
CA GLU A 173 -12.24 30.35 2.56
C GLU A 173 -12.64 28.88 2.81
N ALA A 174 -12.02 27.96 2.10
CA ALA A 174 -12.22 26.51 2.27
C ALA A 174 -11.18 25.86 3.18
N SER A 175 -10.23 26.62 3.67
CA SER A 175 -9.14 26.14 4.52
C SER A 175 -9.54 26.15 5.99
N TYR A 176 -9.11 25.14 6.73
CA TYR A 176 -9.41 25.04 8.16
C TYR A 176 -8.71 26.16 8.95
N ASN A 177 -9.48 26.94 9.72
CA ASN A 177 -8.99 28.05 10.54
C ASN A 177 -8.09 29.06 9.82
N GLY A 178 -8.31 29.31 8.52
CA GLY A 178 -7.46 30.22 7.73
C GLY A 178 -6.03 29.71 7.51
N LEU A 179 -5.73 28.48 7.90
CA LEU A 179 -4.44 27.85 7.64
C LEU A 179 -4.39 27.32 6.20
N ARG A 180 -3.25 27.49 5.55
CA ARG A 180 -3.03 27.00 4.19
C ARG A 180 -3.09 25.47 4.15
N THR A 181 -4.21 24.94 3.68
CA THR A 181 -4.52 23.49 3.65
C THR A 181 -4.32 22.92 2.26
N ILE A 182 -3.60 21.80 2.15
CA ILE A 182 -3.40 21.13 0.87
C ILE A 182 -4.70 20.57 0.32
N ASP A 183 -4.89 20.70 -0.99
CA ASP A 183 -6.01 20.06 -1.69
C ASP A 183 -5.70 18.57 -1.90
N VAL A 184 -6.24 17.75 -1.03
CA VAL A 184 -6.00 16.29 -1.03
C VAL A 184 -6.53 15.58 -2.27
N ASP A 185 -7.50 16.17 -2.97
CA ASP A 185 -8.05 15.63 -4.21
C ASP A 185 -7.04 15.66 -5.37
N LYS A 186 -6.01 16.48 -5.26
CA LYS A 186 -4.91 16.57 -6.21
C LYS A 186 -3.82 15.53 -5.97
N LEU A 187 -3.87 14.83 -4.83
CA LEU A 187 -2.91 13.80 -4.49
C LEU A 187 -3.33 12.47 -5.10
N LYS A 188 -2.88 12.25 -6.33
CA LYS A 188 -3.17 11.06 -7.10
C LYS A 188 -1.89 10.29 -7.41
N PHE A 189 -1.96 8.98 -7.33
CA PHE A 189 -0.87 8.09 -7.69
C PHE A 189 -1.30 7.19 -8.83
N ARG A 190 -0.49 7.17 -9.89
CA ARG A 190 -0.71 6.33 -11.07
C ARG A 190 0.28 5.18 -11.05
N TYR A 191 -0.22 3.96 -11.18
CA TYR A 191 0.58 2.76 -11.28
C TYR A 191 0.04 1.82 -12.34
N SER A 192 0.91 0.93 -12.83
CA SER A 192 0.54 -0.03 -13.87
C SER A 192 0.92 -1.43 -13.43
N TRP A 193 0.10 -2.40 -13.82
CA TRP A 193 0.39 -3.82 -13.59
C TRP A 193 0.00 -4.65 -14.81
N MET A 194 0.57 -5.84 -14.90
CA MET A 194 0.20 -6.79 -15.94
C MET A 194 -0.98 -7.66 -15.47
N ASP A 195 -2.08 -7.65 -16.23
CA ASP A 195 -3.20 -8.56 -16.01
C ASP A 195 -2.86 -9.95 -16.53
N ILE A 196 -2.26 -10.76 -15.65
CA ILE A 196 -1.80 -12.10 -15.98
C ILE A 196 -2.97 -13.02 -16.35
N GLN A 197 -4.14 -12.85 -15.72
CA GLN A 197 -5.32 -13.66 -16.00
C GLN A 197 -5.87 -13.37 -17.39
N ALA A 198 -5.99 -12.10 -17.75
CA ALA A 198 -6.40 -11.71 -19.09
C ALA A 198 -5.39 -12.21 -20.14
N ALA A 199 -4.09 -12.09 -19.86
CA ALA A 199 -3.03 -12.59 -20.72
C ALA A 199 -3.08 -14.13 -20.88
N ALA A 200 -3.35 -14.86 -19.79
CA ALA A 200 -3.46 -16.33 -19.84
C ALA A 200 -4.71 -16.82 -20.59
N LYS A 201 -5.81 -16.07 -20.52
CA LYS A 201 -7.05 -16.39 -21.26
C LYS A 201 -6.97 -16.02 -22.74
N ALA A 202 -6.17 -15.03 -23.09
CA ALA A 202 -6.03 -14.57 -24.47
C ALA A 202 -5.14 -15.53 -25.25
N LYS A 203 -5.63 -16.01 -26.39
CA LYS A 203 -4.86 -16.88 -27.28
C LYS A 203 -3.82 -16.11 -28.10
N VAL A 204 -4.04 -14.82 -28.30
CA VAL A 204 -3.20 -13.92 -29.10
C VAL A 204 -3.16 -12.54 -28.42
N GLY A 205 -2.01 -11.88 -28.45
CA GLY A 205 -1.84 -10.53 -27.91
C GLY A 205 -0.39 -10.23 -27.60
N LYS A 206 -0.05 -8.94 -27.58
CA LYS A 206 1.26 -8.46 -27.14
C LYS A 206 1.22 -8.16 -25.64
N ARG A 207 2.34 -8.28 -24.94
CA ARG A 207 2.43 -7.98 -23.50
C ARG A 207 1.83 -6.63 -23.14
N LYS A 208 2.01 -5.61 -23.97
CA LYS A 208 1.47 -4.26 -23.75
C LYS A 208 -0.07 -4.21 -23.69
N ASP A 209 -0.75 -5.12 -24.38
CA ASP A 209 -2.22 -5.14 -24.44
C ASP A 209 -2.84 -5.58 -23.12
N PHE A 210 -2.06 -6.19 -22.24
CA PHE A 210 -2.46 -6.67 -20.92
C PHE A 210 -1.93 -5.81 -19.77
N ILE A 211 -1.25 -4.70 -20.08
CA ILE A 211 -0.83 -3.73 -19.07
C ILE A 211 -2.02 -2.81 -18.76
N LYS A 212 -2.50 -2.89 -17.54
CA LYS A 212 -3.53 -2.00 -17.01
C LYS A 212 -2.89 -0.90 -16.20
N THR A 213 -3.46 0.28 -16.30
CA THR A 213 -3.04 1.46 -15.53
C THR A 213 -4.21 1.97 -14.72
N GLU A 214 -3.95 2.34 -13.49
CA GLU A 214 -4.94 2.90 -12.56
C GLU A 214 -4.39 4.17 -11.93
N GLU A 215 -5.24 5.18 -11.78
CA GLU A 215 -4.96 6.41 -11.06
C GLU A 215 -5.85 6.47 -9.83
N VAL A 216 -5.26 6.59 -8.65
CA VAL A 216 -5.94 6.50 -7.36
C VAL A 216 -5.69 7.77 -6.56
N LYS A 217 -6.75 8.38 -6.01
CA LYS A 217 -6.63 9.38 -4.95
C LYS A 217 -6.14 8.68 -3.69
N ILE A 218 -4.99 9.10 -3.16
CA ILE A 218 -4.28 8.31 -2.15
C ILE A 218 -4.53 8.75 -0.72
N TYR A 219 -5.19 9.88 -0.51
CA TYR A 219 -5.42 10.39 0.83
C TYR A 219 -6.49 9.55 1.54
N PRO A 220 -6.24 9.06 2.78
CA PRO A 220 -7.21 8.26 3.51
C PRO A 220 -8.44 9.11 3.90
N ASP A 221 -9.59 8.47 4.07
CA ASP A 221 -10.78 9.16 4.59
C ASP A 221 -10.61 9.42 6.09
N THR A 222 -10.18 10.64 6.43
CA THR A 222 -10.00 11.06 7.82
C THR A 222 -11.31 11.37 8.54
N THR A 223 -12.45 11.33 7.83
CA THR A 223 -13.78 11.60 8.41
C THR A 223 -14.46 10.37 9.00
N VAL A 224 -13.83 9.19 8.91
CA VAL A 224 -14.40 7.94 9.43
C VAL A 224 -14.71 8.00 10.92
N TRP A 225 -13.86 8.66 11.72
CA TRP A 225 -14.07 8.85 13.15
C TRP A 225 -15.29 9.72 13.46
N ILE A 226 -15.48 10.82 12.71
CA ILE A 226 -16.60 11.75 12.89
C ILE A 226 -17.92 11.08 12.51
N LYS A 227 -17.92 10.25 11.48
CA LYS A 227 -19.11 9.50 11.04
C LYS A 227 -19.59 8.52 12.10
N ASP A 228 -18.64 7.87 12.79
CA ASP A 228 -18.95 6.88 13.82
C ASP A 228 -19.26 7.52 15.20
N PHE A 229 -18.70 8.68 15.47
CA PHE A 229 -18.78 9.37 16.77
C PHE A 229 -19.23 10.83 16.62
N ALA A 230 -20.39 11.04 16.05
CA ALA A 230 -20.94 12.36 15.72
C ALA A 230 -21.05 13.33 16.92
N TYR A 231 -20.95 12.83 18.16
CA TYR A 231 -21.06 13.64 19.39
C TYR A 231 -19.72 13.99 20.02
N SER A 232 -18.59 13.54 19.47
CA SER A 232 -17.25 13.71 20.05
C SER A 232 -16.41 14.74 19.30
N TYR A 233 -16.89 15.97 19.21
CA TYR A 233 -16.23 17.04 18.45
C TYR A 233 -14.84 17.45 18.96
N ASN A 234 -14.52 17.18 20.22
CA ASN A 234 -13.28 17.62 20.88
C ASN A 234 -12.31 16.47 21.16
N GLU A 235 -12.56 15.28 20.64
CA GLU A 235 -11.65 14.15 20.82
C GLU A 235 -10.44 14.29 19.90
N PRO A 236 -9.20 14.48 20.41
CA PRO A 236 -8.03 14.69 19.56
C PRO A 236 -7.77 13.55 18.59
N MET A 237 -8.05 12.31 19.01
CA MET A 237 -7.91 11.13 18.16
C MET A 237 -8.84 11.18 16.95
N HIS A 238 -10.04 11.76 17.08
CA HIS A 238 -10.99 11.88 15.97
C HIS A 238 -10.61 12.99 14.99
N ASN A 239 -9.96 14.05 15.45
CA ASN A 239 -9.64 15.20 14.61
C ASN A 239 -8.32 15.03 13.86
N ASP A 240 -7.28 14.55 14.55
CA ASP A 240 -5.90 14.56 14.06
C ASP A 240 -5.25 13.17 13.98
N TYR A 241 -6.01 12.10 14.04
CA TYR A 241 -5.50 10.73 14.09
C TYR A 241 -4.44 10.43 13.03
N PHE A 242 -4.69 10.85 11.80
CA PHE A 242 -3.75 10.57 10.71
C PHE A 242 -2.47 11.42 10.78
N TRP A 243 -2.55 12.67 11.26
CA TRP A 243 -1.41 13.61 11.21
C TRP A 243 -0.68 13.80 12.53
N HIS A 244 -1.32 13.59 13.64
CA HIS A 244 -0.68 13.82 14.92
C HIS A 244 0.43 12.81 15.19
N LYS A 245 1.55 13.29 15.72
CA LYS A 245 2.74 12.46 15.96
C LYS A 245 2.48 11.35 16.99
N ALA A 246 1.63 11.60 17.97
CA ALA A 246 1.28 10.62 19.00
C ALA A 246 0.64 9.35 18.43
N TYR A 247 -0.04 9.45 17.27
CA TYR A 247 -0.65 8.30 16.60
C TYR A 247 0.18 7.78 15.42
N GLY A 248 1.47 8.11 15.39
CA GLY A 248 2.38 7.68 14.32
C GLY A 248 2.45 6.17 14.16
N ASP A 249 2.52 5.46 15.28
CA ASP A 249 2.68 4.01 15.35
C ASP A 249 1.35 3.24 15.46
N TYR A 250 0.22 3.97 15.37
CA TYR A 250 -1.12 3.40 15.28
C TYR A 250 -1.44 3.02 13.83
N PRO A 251 -2.30 2.00 13.59
CA PRO A 251 -2.65 1.58 12.24
C PRO A 251 -3.37 2.69 11.47
N VAL A 252 -3.08 2.82 10.18
CA VAL A 252 -3.82 3.75 9.33
C VAL A 252 -5.24 3.25 9.10
N VAL A 253 -6.23 4.13 9.27
CA VAL A 253 -7.65 3.84 9.04
C VAL A 253 -8.23 4.69 7.92
N GLY A 254 -9.41 4.33 7.41
CA GLY A 254 -10.05 5.05 6.31
C GLY A 254 -9.40 4.82 4.95
N VAL A 255 -8.64 3.73 4.79
CA VAL A 255 -7.97 3.36 3.53
C VAL A 255 -8.85 2.41 2.73
N GLN A 256 -9.09 2.74 1.47
CA GLN A 256 -9.78 1.89 0.52
C GLN A 256 -8.83 0.80 -0.03
N TRP A 257 -9.40 -0.30 -0.51
CA TRP A 257 -8.64 -1.40 -1.10
C TRP A 257 -7.73 -0.96 -2.25
N THR A 258 -8.22 -0.07 -3.14
CA THR A 258 -7.43 0.49 -4.25
C THR A 258 -6.26 1.34 -3.74
N GLN A 259 -6.46 2.08 -2.65
CA GLN A 259 -5.40 2.87 -2.00
C GLN A 259 -4.34 1.96 -1.37
N ALA A 260 -4.75 0.86 -0.74
CA ALA A 260 -3.81 -0.13 -0.20
C ALA A 260 -2.97 -0.77 -1.30
N LYS A 261 -3.56 -1.09 -2.46
CA LYS A 261 -2.81 -1.57 -3.64
C LYS A 261 -1.86 -0.53 -4.20
N ALA A 262 -2.29 0.73 -4.25
CA ALA A 262 -1.43 1.84 -4.68
C ALA A 262 -0.23 2.01 -3.75
N PHE A 263 -0.41 1.88 -2.44
CA PHE A 263 0.67 1.88 -1.45
C PHE A 263 1.67 0.74 -1.70
N CYS A 264 1.20 -0.49 -1.95
CA CYS A 264 2.06 -1.62 -2.30
C CYS A 264 2.88 -1.36 -3.57
N ALA A 265 2.25 -0.81 -4.60
CA ALA A 265 2.91 -0.45 -5.86
C ALA A 265 3.98 0.64 -5.65
N TRP A 266 3.67 1.67 -4.87
CA TRP A 266 4.62 2.73 -4.50
C TRP A 266 5.82 2.17 -3.71
N ARG A 267 5.57 1.30 -2.71
CA ARG A 267 6.63 0.66 -1.92
C ARG A 267 7.56 -0.17 -2.80
N THR A 268 7.00 -0.90 -3.77
CA THR A 268 7.77 -1.65 -4.78
C THR A 268 8.63 -0.72 -5.63
N LEU A 269 8.05 0.36 -6.14
CA LEU A 269 8.76 1.37 -6.95
C LEU A 269 9.94 1.97 -6.20
N ASN A 270 9.74 2.37 -4.95
CA ASN A 270 10.78 2.97 -4.12
C ASN A 270 11.92 1.99 -3.83
N LYS A 271 11.59 0.75 -3.42
CA LYS A 271 12.60 -0.26 -3.13
C LYS A 271 13.43 -0.59 -4.38
N ASN A 272 12.78 -0.79 -5.52
CA ASN A 272 13.47 -1.09 -6.77
C ASN A 272 14.30 0.10 -7.28
N THR A 273 13.83 1.32 -7.10
CA THR A 273 14.61 2.54 -7.41
C THR A 273 15.85 2.63 -6.54
N TYR A 274 15.74 2.35 -5.26
CA TYR A 274 16.88 2.32 -4.34
C TYR A 274 17.89 1.24 -4.73
N ILE A 275 17.43 0.02 -5.06
CA ILE A 275 18.30 -1.08 -5.48
C ILE A 275 19.07 -0.71 -6.74
N LYS A 276 18.38 -0.16 -7.75
CA LYS A 276 19.03 0.29 -9.00
C LYS A 276 20.10 1.37 -8.76
N ALA A 277 19.84 2.29 -7.83
CA ALA A 277 20.73 3.41 -7.56
C ALA A 277 21.94 3.05 -6.69
N LYS A 278 21.76 2.17 -5.70
CA LYS A 278 22.74 1.90 -4.63
C LYS A 278 23.37 0.53 -4.67
N LYS A 279 22.66 -0.47 -5.21
CA LYS A 279 23.07 -1.87 -5.18
C LYS A 279 23.26 -2.42 -6.60
N LYS A 280 24.31 -1.96 -7.30
CA LYS A 280 24.62 -2.43 -8.66
C LYS A 280 24.77 -3.96 -8.68
N GLY A 281 24.11 -4.62 -9.63
CA GLY A 281 24.20 -6.08 -9.80
C GLY A 281 23.31 -6.90 -8.85
N HIS A 282 22.46 -6.27 -8.05
CA HIS A 282 21.40 -6.96 -7.29
C HIS A 282 20.12 -7.06 -8.12
N ASP A 283 19.42 -8.19 -7.98
CA ASP A 283 18.12 -8.39 -8.60
C ASP A 283 17.07 -7.48 -7.98
N LEU A 284 16.10 -7.09 -8.79
CA LEU A 284 14.94 -6.35 -8.32
C LEU A 284 14.06 -7.28 -7.47
N ILE A 285 13.38 -6.70 -6.48
CA ILE A 285 12.44 -7.45 -5.66
C ILE A 285 11.14 -7.74 -6.43
N ASN A 286 10.47 -8.80 -6.04
CA ASN A 286 9.08 -9.03 -6.42
C ASN A 286 8.19 -7.92 -5.84
N SER A 287 7.06 -7.66 -6.51
CA SER A 287 6.14 -6.60 -6.08
C SER A 287 5.55 -6.91 -4.71
N PHE A 288 5.54 -5.89 -3.84
CA PHE A 288 4.68 -5.90 -2.67
C PHE A 288 3.22 -5.95 -3.11
N ARG A 289 2.40 -6.65 -2.38
CA ARG A 289 0.98 -6.83 -2.65
C ARG A 289 0.21 -7.09 -1.36
N LEU A 290 -1.09 -6.99 -1.41
CA LEU A 290 -1.94 -7.49 -0.33
C LEU A 290 -1.82 -9.03 -0.23
N PRO A 291 -1.96 -9.61 0.96
CA PRO A 291 -2.04 -11.06 1.12
C PRO A 291 -3.32 -11.59 0.49
N THR A 292 -3.31 -12.82 0.02
CA THR A 292 -4.56 -13.53 -0.26
C THR A 292 -5.26 -13.88 1.06
N GLU A 293 -6.55 -14.19 1.00
CA GLU A 293 -7.29 -14.62 2.19
C GLU A 293 -6.63 -15.82 2.87
N ALA A 294 -6.19 -16.80 2.09
CA ALA A 294 -5.50 -17.98 2.63
C ALA A 294 -4.14 -17.66 3.25
N GLU A 295 -3.36 -16.77 2.62
CA GLU A 295 -2.09 -16.30 3.19
C GLU A 295 -2.32 -15.58 4.50
N TRP A 296 -3.34 -14.72 4.56
CA TRP A 296 -3.69 -13.99 5.77
C TRP A 296 -4.08 -14.94 6.90
N GLU A 297 -5.00 -15.89 6.65
CA GLU A 297 -5.46 -16.83 7.66
C GLU A 297 -4.34 -17.78 8.14
N TYR A 298 -3.51 -18.28 7.21
CA TYR A 298 -2.34 -19.07 7.54
C TYR A 298 -1.38 -18.32 8.46
N SER A 299 -1.15 -17.05 8.14
CA SER A 299 -0.29 -16.16 8.93
C SER A 299 -0.86 -15.87 10.31
N ALA A 300 -2.18 -15.63 10.39
CA ALA A 300 -2.87 -15.38 11.66
C ALA A 300 -2.81 -16.58 12.61
N ARG A 301 -2.91 -17.80 12.09
CA ARG A 301 -2.80 -19.00 12.91
C ARG A 301 -1.40 -19.23 13.50
N GLY A 302 -0.37 -18.58 12.95
CA GLY A 302 0.98 -18.59 13.54
C GLY A 302 1.61 -19.98 13.73
N GLY A 303 1.22 -20.97 12.92
CA GLY A 303 1.67 -22.36 13.04
C GLY A 303 0.78 -23.24 13.94
N LEU A 304 -0.30 -22.71 14.48
CA LEU A 304 -1.27 -23.48 15.27
C LEU A 304 -2.33 -24.09 14.33
N GLU A 305 -2.59 -25.37 14.49
CA GLU A 305 -3.58 -26.08 13.70
C GLU A 305 -4.99 -25.79 14.24
N SER A 306 -5.90 -25.36 13.36
CA SER A 306 -7.33 -25.10 13.67
C SER A 306 -7.58 -24.19 14.87
N ALA A 307 -6.62 -23.35 15.27
CA ALA A 307 -6.80 -22.47 16.41
C ALA A 307 -7.82 -21.36 16.11
N THR A 308 -8.68 -21.06 17.07
CA THR A 308 -9.66 -19.97 16.98
C THR A 308 -8.98 -18.62 17.01
N TYR A 309 -7.97 -18.44 17.83
CA TYR A 309 -7.22 -17.21 18.01
C TYR A 309 -5.72 -17.37 17.70
N PRO A 310 -5.01 -16.29 17.34
CA PRO A 310 -3.58 -16.33 17.03
C PRO A 310 -2.67 -16.83 18.16
N TRP A 311 -3.11 -16.75 19.40
CA TRP A 311 -2.40 -17.23 20.59
C TRP A 311 -2.77 -18.65 20.99
N GLY A 312 -3.71 -19.28 20.31
CA GLY A 312 -4.28 -20.59 20.69
C GLY A 312 -5.29 -20.49 21.84
N GLY A 313 -6.01 -21.56 22.07
CA GLY A 313 -7.04 -21.60 23.10
C GLY A 313 -8.32 -20.84 22.73
N PRO A 314 -9.41 -21.04 23.50
CA PRO A 314 -10.72 -20.45 23.21
C PRO A 314 -10.98 -19.12 23.92
N TYR A 315 -10.03 -18.60 24.72
CA TYR A 315 -10.25 -17.45 25.58
C TYR A 315 -9.55 -16.19 25.04
N THR A 316 -10.19 -15.05 25.21
CA THR A 316 -9.66 -13.72 24.86
C THR A 316 -8.78 -13.12 25.94
N LYS A 317 -8.64 -13.82 27.09
CA LYS A 317 -7.81 -13.43 28.22
C LYS A 317 -6.80 -14.52 28.54
N ASN A 318 -5.65 -14.11 29.05
CA ASN A 318 -4.66 -15.02 29.63
C ASN A 318 -5.05 -15.43 31.06
N ASP A 319 -4.26 -16.33 31.67
CA ASP A 319 -4.48 -16.84 33.04
C ASP A 319 -4.41 -15.74 34.13
N ARG A 320 -3.85 -14.58 33.79
CA ARG A 320 -3.79 -13.42 34.68
C ARG A 320 -4.99 -12.48 34.52
N GLY A 321 -5.93 -12.81 33.61
CA GLY A 321 -7.09 -11.99 33.31
C GLY A 321 -6.85 -10.80 32.38
N CYS A 322 -5.64 -10.67 31.79
CA CYS A 322 -5.33 -9.64 30.81
C CYS A 322 -5.88 -10.03 29.44
N PHE A 323 -6.46 -9.07 28.73
CA PHE A 323 -6.90 -9.26 27.34
C PHE A 323 -5.69 -9.45 26.39
N LEU A 324 -5.87 -10.27 25.37
CA LEU A 324 -4.84 -10.65 24.43
C LEU A 324 -4.98 -9.95 23.06
N ALA A 325 -6.04 -9.18 22.88
CA ALA A 325 -6.31 -8.39 21.68
C ALA A 325 -7.18 -7.17 22.02
N ASN A 326 -7.22 -6.21 21.08
CA ASN A 326 -8.10 -5.05 21.14
C ASN A 326 -9.40 -5.34 20.36
N PHE A 327 -10.48 -5.56 21.08
CA PHE A 327 -11.82 -5.83 20.54
C PHE A 327 -12.86 -5.24 21.49
N LYS A 328 -14.13 -5.18 21.06
CA LYS A 328 -15.22 -4.69 21.92
C LYS A 328 -15.65 -5.78 22.91
N PRO A 329 -15.36 -5.64 24.21
CA PRO A 329 -15.83 -6.57 25.22
C PRO A 329 -17.37 -6.58 25.27
N SER A 330 -17.96 -7.77 25.37
CA SER A 330 -19.40 -7.92 25.46
C SER A 330 -19.95 -7.31 26.75
N ARG A 331 -20.88 -6.38 26.63
CA ARG A 331 -21.64 -5.67 27.70
C ARG A 331 -20.84 -5.22 28.93
N GLY A 332 -20.77 -3.94 29.13
CA GLY A 332 -20.21 -3.32 30.35
C GLY A 332 -19.09 -2.35 30.04
N ASP A 333 -17.91 -2.64 30.53
CA ASP A 333 -16.73 -1.79 30.35
C ASP A 333 -16.10 -2.03 28.98
N TYR A 334 -16.34 -1.11 28.04
CA TYR A 334 -15.76 -1.18 26.68
C TYR A 334 -14.26 -0.87 26.64
N ALA A 335 -13.69 -0.43 27.74
CA ALA A 335 -12.25 -0.17 27.88
C ALA A 335 -11.58 -1.23 28.77
N ALA A 336 -12.22 -2.36 29.00
CA ALA A 336 -11.67 -3.41 29.84
C ALA A 336 -10.36 -4.03 29.31
N ASP A 337 -10.10 -3.92 28.00
CA ASP A 337 -8.84 -4.27 27.34
C ASP A 337 -7.82 -3.12 27.32
N GLN A 338 -8.12 -2.02 28.07
CA GLN A 338 -7.36 -0.79 28.18
C GLN A 338 -7.37 0.10 26.92
N ALA A 339 -8.25 -0.17 25.97
CA ALA A 339 -8.41 0.62 24.75
C ALA A 339 -9.89 0.90 24.46
N LEU A 340 -10.21 2.18 24.12
CA LEU A 340 -11.55 2.56 23.64
C LEU A 340 -11.64 2.51 22.11
N TYR A 341 -10.50 2.65 21.46
CA TYR A 341 -10.34 2.75 20.01
C TYR A 341 -9.15 1.89 19.57
N THR A 342 -8.52 2.23 18.45
CA THR A 342 -7.30 1.58 18.01
C THR A 342 -6.15 1.77 19.02
N VAL A 343 -5.22 0.83 19.01
CA VAL A 343 -3.97 0.86 19.78
C VAL A 343 -2.77 0.85 18.84
N GLU A 344 -1.58 1.08 19.40
CA GLU A 344 -0.33 0.95 18.64
C GLU A 344 -0.19 -0.44 18.02
N ALA A 345 0.42 -0.50 16.85
CA ALA A 345 0.56 -1.72 16.07
C ALA A 345 1.36 -2.86 16.74
N LYS A 346 2.03 -2.58 17.87
CA LYS A 346 2.77 -3.57 18.68
C LYS A 346 2.33 -3.63 20.14
N SER A 347 1.05 -3.39 20.41
CA SER A 347 0.54 -3.32 21.79
C SER A 347 0.37 -4.67 22.47
N TYR A 348 0.21 -5.74 21.72
CA TYR A 348 0.02 -7.11 22.21
C TYR A 348 1.16 -8.02 21.80
N GLU A 349 1.22 -9.22 22.38
CA GLU A 349 2.23 -10.22 22.02
C GLU A 349 2.00 -10.76 20.59
N PRO A 350 3.07 -10.97 19.82
CA PRO A 350 2.96 -11.53 18.50
C PRO A 350 2.62 -13.01 18.51
N ASN A 351 2.08 -13.51 17.41
CA ASN A 351 1.86 -14.95 17.21
C ASN A 351 3.17 -15.70 16.88
N GLY A 352 3.08 -17.01 16.64
CA GLY A 352 4.23 -17.87 16.37
C GLY A 352 5.06 -17.51 15.13
N TYR A 353 4.53 -16.67 14.23
CA TYR A 353 5.27 -16.13 13.07
C TYR A 353 5.76 -14.70 13.28
N ASN A 354 5.72 -14.18 14.51
CA ASN A 354 6.11 -12.82 14.86
C ASN A 354 5.23 -11.74 14.19
N LEU A 355 3.93 -12.03 14.08
CA LEU A 355 2.92 -11.10 13.56
C LEU A 355 2.06 -10.60 14.70
N TYR A 356 1.86 -9.28 14.71
CA TYR A 356 1.10 -8.58 15.75
C TYR A 356 -0.34 -8.36 15.31
N ASN A 357 -1.24 -8.22 16.27
CA ASN A 357 -2.63 -7.81 16.10
C ASN A 357 -3.42 -8.59 15.03
N MET A 358 -3.08 -9.86 14.80
CA MET A 358 -3.81 -10.71 13.85
C MET A 358 -5.25 -11.00 14.28
N ALA A 359 -5.68 -10.50 15.42
CA ALA A 359 -7.06 -10.49 15.89
C ALA A 359 -7.34 -9.15 16.57
N GLY A 360 -8.40 -8.46 16.15
CA GLY A 360 -8.81 -7.17 16.69
C GLY A 360 -8.03 -6.00 16.11
N ASN A 361 -8.04 -4.88 16.80
CA ASN A 361 -7.50 -3.58 16.45
C ASN A 361 -8.14 -2.98 15.19
N VAL A 362 -7.72 -3.33 13.98
CA VAL A 362 -8.36 -2.91 12.72
C VAL A 362 -8.56 -4.08 11.77
N SER A 363 -9.66 -4.03 11.01
CA SER A 363 -9.90 -4.99 9.93
C SER A 363 -8.95 -4.74 8.75
N GLU A 364 -8.40 -5.81 8.19
CA GLU A 364 -7.35 -5.76 7.19
C GLU A 364 -7.82 -6.24 5.82
N TRP A 365 -7.41 -5.50 4.77
CA TRP A 365 -7.69 -5.84 3.40
C TRP A 365 -6.88 -7.06 2.92
N THR A 366 -7.54 -7.97 2.22
CA THR A 366 -6.89 -9.01 1.42
C THR A 366 -7.02 -8.71 -0.07
N ASP A 367 -6.23 -9.39 -0.92
CA ASP A 367 -6.34 -9.29 -2.38
C ASP A 367 -7.56 -10.05 -2.94
N SER A 368 -8.11 -10.98 -2.15
CA SER A 368 -9.19 -11.86 -2.57
C SER A 368 -10.53 -11.14 -2.71
N SER A 369 -11.25 -11.44 -3.78
CA SER A 369 -12.63 -11.01 -3.97
C SER A 369 -13.55 -11.92 -3.13
N TYR A 370 -14.58 -11.33 -2.53
CA TYR A 370 -15.56 -12.11 -1.77
C TYR A 370 -16.49 -12.88 -2.71
N ASP A 371 -16.53 -14.18 -2.53
CA ASP A 371 -17.49 -15.09 -3.16
C ASP A 371 -17.93 -16.12 -2.11
N PRO A 372 -19.22 -16.24 -1.80
CA PRO A 372 -19.72 -17.16 -0.78
C PRO A 372 -19.40 -18.62 -1.08
N ASN A 373 -19.19 -18.99 -2.34
CA ASN A 373 -18.87 -20.35 -2.75
C ASN A 373 -17.38 -20.57 -3.01
N ALA A 374 -16.53 -19.59 -2.67
CA ALA A 374 -15.09 -19.63 -2.98
C ALA A 374 -14.43 -20.92 -2.50
N TYR A 375 -14.75 -21.36 -1.30
CA TYR A 375 -14.13 -22.52 -0.68
C TYR A 375 -14.43 -23.85 -1.41
N GLU A 376 -15.50 -23.92 -2.20
CA GLU A 376 -15.86 -25.11 -2.95
C GLU A 376 -14.98 -25.31 -4.20
N TYR A 377 -14.63 -24.21 -4.91
CA TYR A 377 -13.97 -24.31 -6.22
C TYR A 377 -12.53 -23.80 -6.28
N VAL A 378 -12.06 -23.02 -5.28
CA VAL A 378 -10.67 -22.54 -5.34
C VAL A 378 -9.66 -23.66 -5.26
N SER A 379 -8.50 -23.43 -5.86
CA SER A 379 -7.36 -24.36 -5.80
C SER A 379 -6.95 -24.66 -4.37
N THR A 380 -6.48 -25.88 -4.11
CA THR A 380 -5.83 -26.24 -2.85
C THR A 380 -4.40 -25.70 -2.75
N MET A 381 -3.82 -25.19 -3.84
CA MET A 381 -2.48 -24.63 -3.88
C MET A 381 -2.53 -23.12 -4.10
N ASN A 382 -2.11 -22.35 -3.11
CA ASN A 382 -2.09 -20.89 -3.10
C ASN A 382 -3.44 -20.30 -3.58
N PRO A 383 -4.57 -20.62 -2.92
CA PRO A 383 -5.88 -20.19 -3.35
C PRO A 383 -5.98 -18.66 -3.35
N ASN A 384 -6.61 -18.13 -4.38
CA ASN A 384 -6.99 -16.73 -4.47
C ASN A 384 -8.17 -16.57 -5.42
N VAL A 385 -9.19 -15.85 -5.00
CA VAL A 385 -10.32 -15.48 -5.85
C VAL A 385 -10.06 -14.10 -6.41
N LEU A 386 -9.76 -14.04 -7.71
CA LEU A 386 -9.54 -12.78 -8.41
C LEU A 386 -10.70 -12.54 -9.37
N ASP A 387 -11.60 -11.65 -9.02
CA ASP A 387 -12.66 -11.15 -9.89
C ASP A 387 -12.57 -9.62 -9.99
N ALA A 388 -12.17 -9.15 -11.17
CA ALA A 388 -12.03 -7.73 -11.45
C ALA A 388 -13.38 -6.99 -11.47
N SER A 389 -14.48 -7.70 -11.74
CA SER A 389 -15.83 -7.14 -11.76
C SER A 389 -16.43 -7.02 -10.36
N ASN A 390 -15.99 -7.85 -9.42
CA ASN A 390 -16.50 -7.86 -8.06
C ASN A 390 -15.80 -6.80 -7.19
N LYS A 391 -16.57 -5.81 -6.75
CA LYS A 391 -16.08 -4.75 -5.88
C LYS A 391 -15.95 -5.18 -4.42
N ARG A 392 -16.59 -6.29 -4.02
CA ARG A 392 -16.49 -6.81 -2.65
C ARG A 392 -15.16 -7.54 -2.49
N LYS A 393 -14.39 -7.13 -1.49
CA LYS A 393 -13.12 -7.74 -1.12
C LYS A 393 -13.20 -8.32 0.27
N VAL A 394 -12.46 -9.39 0.49
CA VAL A 394 -12.41 -10.02 1.81
C VAL A 394 -11.57 -9.15 2.75
N VAL A 395 -12.10 -8.89 3.93
CA VAL A 395 -11.39 -8.31 5.07
C VAL A 395 -11.26 -9.36 6.17
N ARG A 396 -10.19 -9.29 6.93
CA ARG A 396 -9.88 -10.24 8.00
C ARG A 396 -9.43 -9.51 9.27
N GLY A 397 -9.30 -10.25 10.37
CA GLY A 397 -8.78 -9.78 11.66
C GLY A 397 -9.86 -9.29 12.63
N GLY A 398 -10.95 -8.75 12.12
CA GLY A 398 -11.89 -8.00 12.95
C GLY A 398 -11.30 -6.68 13.41
N SER A 399 -12.03 -5.94 14.22
CA SER A 399 -11.61 -4.62 14.69
C SER A 399 -11.95 -4.41 16.17
N TRP A 400 -11.46 -3.31 16.73
CA TRP A 400 -11.81 -2.89 18.09
C TRP A 400 -13.33 -2.69 18.31
N LYS A 401 -14.13 -2.62 17.25
CA LYS A 401 -15.60 -2.52 17.31
C LYS A 401 -16.31 -3.86 17.35
N ASP A 402 -15.62 -4.92 16.92
CA ASP A 402 -16.20 -6.25 16.79
C ASP A 402 -16.14 -6.99 18.13
N VAL A 403 -17.12 -7.89 18.37
CA VAL A 403 -17.30 -8.62 19.62
C VAL A 403 -16.66 -9.99 19.52
#